data_1313d5cd23a3b26c4c2324128139501f
#
_entry.id   1313d5cd23a3b26c4c2324128139501f
#
_cell.length_a   1.000
_cell.length_b   1.000
_cell.length_c   1.000
_cell.angle_alpha   90.00
_cell.angle_beta   90.00
_cell.angle_gamma   90.00
#
_symmetry.space_group_name_H-M   'P 1'
#
loop_
_entity.id
_entity.type
_entity.pdbx_description
1 polymer ?
#
loop_
_entity_poly.entity_id
_entity_poly.type
_entity_poly.pdbx_seq_one_letter_code
_entity_poly.pdbx_strand_id
1 'polypeptide(L)'
;MNIILTGASRGIGLELAKLFIDNGHQLICLTRNIEPLSALKQSNLKSISTDLSSQVSLDAALQTIKENFTTVDCIIHNAGALVNKEFEKISLPELKNVYQVNVFAPFYITQQLVGLMGKQQKSHVVTISSMGGFQGSAKFAGLSAYSSSKAAIASLTECLAEEFKTKNIAVNCLALGAVQTEMLEEAFPGYQAPLKPLEMANYMYDFAMKGHHYYNGKILPVSLSTP
;
A
#
# COMPACT_ATOMS: atom_id res chain seq x y z
N MET A 1 -16.03 8.96 3.12
CA MET A 1 -14.61 9.32 3.27
C MET A 1 -13.96 9.38 1.89
N ASN A 2 -12.93 10.21 1.73
CA ASN A 2 -12.12 10.34 0.52
C ASN A 2 -10.85 9.50 0.68
N ILE A 3 -10.71 8.45 -0.11
CA ILE A 3 -9.68 7.42 0.05
C ILE A 3 -8.79 7.35 -1.18
N ILE A 4 -7.49 7.24 -0.97
CA ILE A 4 -6.50 6.97 -2.01
C ILE A 4 -5.95 5.55 -1.78
N LEU A 5 -5.98 4.72 -2.83
CA LEU A 5 -5.45 3.36 -2.79
C LEU A 5 -4.46 3.13 -3.93
N THR A 6 -3.26 2.68 -3.63
CA THR A 6 -2.29 2.27 -4.65
C THR A 6 -2.31 0.76 -4.88
N GLY A 7 -2.14 0.31 -6.15
CA GLY A 7 -2.03 -1.11 -6.46
C GLY A 7 -3.34 -1.89 -6.38
N ALA A 8 -4.41 -1.38 -6.98
CA ALA A 8 -5.77 -1.92 -6.89
C ALA A 8 -6.22 -2.76 -8.11
N SER A 9 -5.30 -3.17 -9.00
CA SER A 9 -5.69 -3.89 -10.24
C SER A 9 -5.91 -5.39 -10.05
N ARG A 10 -5.39 -5.98 -8.98
CA ARG A 10 -5.46 -7.41 -8.68
C ARG A 10 -5.28 -7.69 -7.18
N GLY A 11 -5.45 -8.96 -6.81
CA GLY A 11 -5.16 -9.46 -5.47
C GLY A 11 -5.89 -8.69 -4.35
N ILE A 12 -5.19 -8.46 -3.25
CA ILE A 12 -5.74 -7.77 -2.06
C ILE A 12 -6.27 -6.37 -2.41
N GLY A 13 -5.52 -5.62 -3.23
CA GLY A 13 -5.89 -4.24 -3.57
C GLY A 13 -7.21 -4.13 -4.35
N LEU A 14 -7.50 -5.08 -5.23
CA LEU A 14 -8.77 -5.12 -5.98
C LEU A 14 -9.95 -5.44 -5.05
N GLU A 15 -9.80 -6.43 -4.16
CA GLU A 15 -10.84 -6.76 -3.18
C GLU A 15 -11.08 -5.63 -2.19
N LEU A 16 -10.00 -4.97 -1.76
CA LEU A 16 -10.08 -3.80 -0.89
C LEU A 16 -10.79 -2.61 -1.57
N ALA A 17 -10.53 -2.38 -2.86
CA ALA A 17 -11.23 -1.35 -3.64
C ALA A 17 -12.74 -1.60 -3.69
N LYS A 18 -13.16 -2.85 -3.94
CA LYS A 18 -14.59 -3.24 -3.92
C LYS A 18 -15.21 -2.95 -2.55
N LEU A 19 -14.55 -3.34 -1.45
CA LEU A 19 -15.05 -3.07 -0.10
C LEU A 19 -15.25 -1.57 0.16
N PHE A 20 -14.32 -0.70 -0.23
CA PHE A 20 -14.50 0.74 -0.07
C PHE A 20 -15.68 1.28 -0.89
N ILE A 21 -15.82 0.82 -2.13
CA ILE A 21 -16.90 1.23 -3.02
C ILE A 21 -18.26 0.81 -2.45
N ASP A 22 -18.39 -0.45 -2.05
CA ASP A 22 -19.64 -1.04 -1.54
C ASP A 22 -20.08 -0.40 -0.23
N ASN A 23 -19.14 0.15 0.55
CA ASN A 23 -19.43 0.91 1.76
C ASN A 23 -19.59 2.43 1.52
N GLY A 24 -19.74 2.87 0.27
CA GLY A 24 -20.10 4.24 -0.10
C GLY A 24 -18.97 5.27 0.05
N HIS A 25 -17.71 4.86 0.13
CA HIS A 25 -16.57 5.77 0.15
C HIS A 25 -16.27 6.32 -1.25
N GLN A 26 -15.74 7.53 -1.33
CA GLN A 26 -15.17 8.09 -2.55
C GLN A 26 -13.73 7.56 -2.69
N LEU A 27 -13.45 6.84 -3.75
CA LEU A 27 -12.18 6.13 -3.92
C LEU A 27 -11.45 6.59 -5.18
N ILE A 28 -10.18 6.98 -5.02
CA ILE A 28 -9.25 7.13 -6.16
C ILE A 28 -8.20 6.04 -6.07
N CYS A 29 -8.09 5.23 -7.13
CA CYS A 29 -7.11 4.16 -7.26
C CYS A 29 -5.99 4.56 -8.22
N LEU A 30 -4.75 4.41 -7.77
CA LEU A 30 -3.54 4.57 -8.59
C LEU A 30 -2.98 3.19 -8.95
N THR A 31 -3.06 2.83 -10.23
CA THR A 31 -2.62 1.51 -10.72
C THR A 31 -2.28 1.55 -12.20
N ARG A 32 -1.35 0.71 -12.66
CA ARG A 32 -0.96 0.64 -14.08
C ARG A 32 -2.08 0.14 -14.98
N ASN A 33 -2.76 -0.92 -14.57
CA ASN A 33 -3.92 -1.47 -15.27
C ASN A 33 -5.22 -1.04 -14.56
N ILE A 34 -6.03 -0.23 -15.24
CA ILE A 34 -7.31 0.27 -14.71
C ILE A 34 -8.52 -0.57 -15.15
N GLU A 35 -8.36 -1.51 -16.09
CA GLU A 35 -9.48 -2.28 -16.66
C GLU A 35 -10.33 -3.01 -15.61
N PRO A 36 -9.75 -3.74 -14.63
CA PRO A 36 -10.55 -4.43 -13.62
C PRO A 36 -11.40 -3.50 -12.77
N LEU A 37 -10.92 -2.29 -12.51
CA LEU A 37 -11.63 -1.27 -11.76
C LEU A 37 -12.71 -0.57 -12.60
N SER A 38 -12.38 -0.24 -13.85
CA SER A 38 -13.32 0.41 -14.79
C SER A 38 -14.52 -0.50 -15.08
N ALA A 39 -14.33 -1.80 -15.08
CA ALA A 39 -15.39 -2.80 -15.26
C ALA A 39 -16.44 -2.78 -14.14
N LEU A 40 -16.11 -2.26 -12.96
CA LEU A 40 -17.04 -2.15 -11.82
C LEU A 40 -18.14 -1.09 -12.04
N LYS A 41 -17.91 -0.12 -12.94
CA LYS A 41 -18.88 0.94 -13.34
C LYS A 41 -19.50 1.69 -12.16
N GLN A 42 -18.71 2.03 -11.16
CA GLN A 42 -19.15 2.69 -9.94
C GLN A 42 -18.86 4.19 -9.97
N SER A 43 -19.86 5.01 -9.64
CA SER A 43 -19.75 6.49 -9.67
C SER A 43 -18.85 7.06 -8.58
N ASN A 44 -18.66 6.34 -7.48
CA ASN A 44 -17.78 6.70 -6.38
C ASN A 44 -16.34 6.16 -6.52
N LEU A 45 -15.99 5.63 -7.71
CA LEU A 45 -14.66 5.16 -8.06
C LEU A 45 -14.05 5.99 -9.18
N LYS A 46 -12.83 6.46 -9.00
CA LYS A 46 -11.97 6.98 -10.05
C LYS A 46 -10.68 6.19 -10.12
N SER A 47 -10.42 5.52 -11.22
CA SER A 47 -9.15 4.83 -11.47
C SER A 47 -8.25 5.69 -12.35
N ILE A 48 -7.00 5.87 -11.94
CA ILE A 48 -5.99 6.65 -12.68
C ILE A 48 -4.86 5.71 -13.07
N SER A 49 -4.61 5.60 -14.39
CA SER A 49 -3.47 4.83 -14.88
C SER A 49 -2.18 5.51 -14.42
N THR A 50 -1.46 4.87 -13.52
CA THR A 50 -0.30 5.45 -12.85
C THR A 50 0.82 4.44 -12.75
N ASP A 51 1.97 4.77 -13.31
CA ASP A 51 3.21 4.06 -13.05
C ASP A 51 3.93 4.73 -11.87
N LEU A 52 3.96 4.03 -10.74
CA LEU A 52 4.61 4.51 -9.51
C LEU A 52 6.14 4.61 -9.62
N SER A 53 6.74 4.05 -10.68
CA SER A 53 8.16 4.21 -10.96
C SER A 53 8.49 5.47 -11.77
N SER A 54 7.49 6.15 -12.32
CA SER A 54 7.61 7.36 -13.14
C SER A 54 7.17 8.61 -12.37
N GLN A 55 8.10 9.55 -12.18
CA GLN A 55 7.79 10.85 -11.55
C GLN A 55 6.70 11.61 -12.32
N VAL A 56 6.79 11.64 -13.64
CA VAL A 56 5.80 12.34 -14.49
C VAL A 56 4.40 11.74 -14.32
N SER A 57 4.31 10.40 -14.25
CA SER A 57 3.04 9.71 -14.01
C SER A 57 2.48 10.00 -12.62
N LEU A 58 3.33 10.05 -11.60
CA LEU A 58 2.94 10.41 -10.23
C LEU A 58 2.43 11.85 -10.15
N ASP A 59 3.12 12.81 -10.77
CA ASP A 59 2.73 14.22 -10.76
C ASP A 59 1.37 14.44 -11.41
N ALA A 60 1.12 13.80 -12.55
CA ALA A 60 -0.18 13.86 -13.24
C ALA A 60 -1.31 13.25 -12.39
N ALA A 61 -1.05 12.12 -11.73
CA ALA A 61 -2.01 11.49 -10.84
C ALA A 61 -2.30 12.36 -9.61
N LEU A 62 -1.29 12.95 -8.99
CA LEU A 62 -1.42 13.84 -7.84
C LEU A 62 -2.18 15.12 -8.18
N GLN A 63 -1.96 15.69 -9.35
CA GLN A 63 -2.74 16.82 -9.85
C GLN A 63 -4.22 16.43 -9.96
N THR A 64 -4.51 15.28 -10.58
CA THR A 64 -5.89 14.78 -10.69
C THR A 64 -6.53 14.55 -9.31
N ILE A 65 -5.79 14.04 -8.32
CA ILE A 65 -6.30 13.88 -6.95
C ILE A 65 -6.69 15.25 -6.36
N LYS A 66 -5.79 16.24 -6.44
CA LYS A 66 -6.02 17.58 -5.91
C LYS A 66 -7.19 18.32 -6.56
N GLU A 67 -7.52 18.01 -7.83
CA GLU A 67 -8.68 18.53 -8.53
C GLU A 67 -10.01 17.87 -8.10
N ASN A 68 -9.97 16.63 -7.63
CA ASN A 68 -11.17 15.86 -7.26
C ASN A 68 -11.44 15.86 -5.76
N PHE A 69 -10.40 15.96 -4.92
CA PHE A 69 -10.51 15.89 -3.47
C PHE A 69 -9.96 17.16 -2.81
N THR A 70 -10.80 17.84 -2.05
CA THR A 70 -10.40 18.96 -1.18
C THR A 70 -9.86 18.48 0.17
N THR A 71 -10.21 17.25 0.56
CA THR A 71 -9.71 16.57 1.76
C THR A 71 -9.39 15.12 1.44
N VAL A 72 -8.42 14.54 2.12
CA VAL A 72 -8.06 13.11 2.05
C VAL A 72 -8.13 12.52 3.45
N ASP A 73 -9.00 11.54 3.63
CA ASP A 73 -9.23 10.91 4.92
C ASP A 73 -8.33 9.69 5.14
N CYS A 74 -8.05 8.94 4.09
CA CYS A 74 -7.18 7.76 4.19
C CYS A 74 -6.33 7.59 2.94
N ILE A 75 -5.04 7.23 3.14
CA ILE A 75 -4.14 6.79 2.07
C ILE A 75 -3.69 5.37 2.40
N ILE A 76 -3.86 4.43 1.46
CA ILE A 76 -3.37 3.06 1.61
C ILE A 76 -2.30 2.79 0.54
N HIS A 77 -1.06 2.65 0.99
CA HIS A 77 0.08 2.30 0.15
C HIS A 77 0.18 0.77 0.04
N ASN A 78 -0.71 0.18 -0.79
CA ASN A 78 -0.78 -1.27 -1.00
C ASN A 78 0.06 -1.75 -2.18
N ALA A 79 0.37 -0.90 -3.15
CA ALA A 79 1.22 -1.27 -4.28
C ALA A 79 2.58 -1.81 -3.83
N GLY A 80 3.08 -2.80 -4.57
CA GLY A 80 4.40 -3.36 -4.33
C GLY A 80 5.04 -3.89 -5.60
N ALA A 81 6.36 -3.80 -5.65
CA ALA A 81 7.21 -4.45 -6.63
C ALA A 81 8.12 -5.45 -5.91
N LEU A 82 8.36 -6.57 -6.58
CA LEU A 82 9.18 -7.67 -6.07
C LEU A 82 10.18 -8.08 -7.14
N VAL A 83 11.37 -8.47 -6.70
CA VAL A 83 12.34 -9.23 -7.48
C VAL A 83 12.77 -10.42 -6.63
N ASN A 84 12.72 -11.62 -7.20
CA ASN A 84 13.23 -12.84 -6.58
C ASN A 84 14.41 -13.36 -7.40
N LYS A 85 15.61 -13.08 -6.93
CA LYS A 85 16.90 -13.47 -7.55
C LYS A 85 17.98 -13.63 -6.49
N GLU A 86 19.00 -14.44 -6.80
CA GLU A 86 20.23 -14.49 -6.03
C GLU A 86 20.84 -13.08 -5.89
N PHE A 87 21.36 -12.77 -4.72
CA PHE A 87 21.81 -11.42 -4.37
C PHE A 87 22.75 -10.79 -5.41
N GLU A 88 23.73 -11.55 -5.86
CA GLU A 88 24.74 -11.12 -6.84
C GLU A 88 24.19 -10.93 -8.26
N LYS A 89 22.98 -11.43 -8.55
CA LYS A 89 22.31 -11.32 -9.85
C LYS A 89 21.28 -10.18 -9.91
N ILE A 90 21.00 -9.52 -8.78
CA ILE A 90 20.08 -8.37 -8.76
C ILE A 90 20.80 -7.18 -9.39
N SER A 91 20.29 -6.71 -10.50
CA SER A 91 20.82 -5.51 -11.15
C SER A 91 20.41 -4.22 -10.41
N LEU A 92 21.24 -3.17 -10.55
CA LEU A 92 20.92 -1.87 -9.95
C LEU A 92 19.59 -1.26 -10.46
N PRO A 93 19.19 -1.40 -11.75
CA PRO A 93 17.85 -0.99 -12.20
C PRO A 93 16.71 -1.74 -11.49
N GLU A 94 16.82 -3.04 -11.28
CA GLU A 94 15.81 -3.83 -10.55
C GLU A 94 15.71 -3.38 -9.09
N LEU A 95 16.85 -3.20 -8.41
CA LEU A 95 16.88 -2.66 -7.05
C LEU A 95 16.22 -1.28 -6.97
N LYS A 96 16.57 -0.36 -7.89
CA LYS A 96 15.98 0.97 -7.95
C LYS A 96 14.47 0.92 -8.18
N ASN A 97 13.97 0.05 -9.07
CA ASN A 97 12.54 -0.11 -9.31
C ASN A 97 11.79 -0.60 -8.08
N VAL A 98 12.33 -1.59 -7.35
CA VAL A 98 11.73 -2.08 -6.10
C VAL A 98 11.61 -0.96 -5.06
N TYR A 99 12.69 -0.20 -4.85
CA TYR A 99 12.67 0.92 -3.90
C TYR A 99 11.79 2.08 -4.38
N GLN A 100 11.77 2.34 -5.68
CA GLN A 100 10.92 3.40 -6.25
C GLN A 100 9.44 3.14 -5.96
N VAL A 101 8.97 1.91 -6.19
CA VAL A 101 7.57 1.54 -5.97
C VAL A 101 7.24 1.37 -4.49
N ASN A 102 8.12 0.70 -3.72
CA ASN A 102 7.81 0.30 -2.35
C ASN A 102 8.08 1.39 -1.30
N VAL A 103 8.95 2.38 -1.61
CA VAL A 103 9.42 3.37 -0.64
C VAL A 103 9.23 4.79 -1.16
N PHE A 104 9.84 5.13 -2.31
CA PHE A 104 9.89 6.52 -2.77
C PHE A 104 8.52 7.02 -3.24
N ALA A 105 7.73 6.21 -3.94
CA ALA A 105 6.38 6.59 -4.34
C ALA A 105 5.45 6.79 -3.13
N PRO A 106 5.36 5.90 -2.12
CA PRO A 106 4.64 6.17 -0.88
C PRO A 106 5.09 7.43 -0.16
N PHE A 107 6.40 7.67 -0.06
CA PHE A 107 6.95 8.89 0.51
C PHE A 107 6.42 10.11 -0.22
N TYR A 108 6.61 10.15 -1.55
CA TYR A 108 6.24 11.30 -2.39
C TYR A 108 4.73 11.54 -2.41
N ILE A 109 3.91 10.52 -2.58
CA ILE A 109 2.44 10.64 -2.54
C ILE A 109 1.98 11.23 -1.20
N THR A 110 2.48 10.70 -0.08
CA THR A 110 2.14 11.21 1.26
C THR A 110 2.58 12.67 1.43
N GLN A 111 3.81 13.00 1.02
CA GLN A 111 4.34 14.37 1.07
C GLN A 111 3.46 15.36 0.30
N GLN A 112 3.01 14.99 -0.89
CA GLN A 112 2.20 15.86 -1.75
C GLN A 112 0.74 16.00 -1.29
N LEU A 113 0.22 15.04 -0.50
CA LEU A 113 -1.17 15.00 -0.08
C LEU A 113 -1.37 15.34 1.41
N VAL A 114 -0.32 15.39 2.22
CA VAL A 114 -0.40 15.67 3.67
C VAL A 114 -1.14 16.97 3.96
N GLY A 115 -1.03 17.97 3.09
CA GLY A 115 -1.76 19.24 3.19
C GLY A 115 -3.28 19.13 3.06
N LEU A 116 -3.80 18.03 2.52
CA LEU A 116 -5.23 17.74 2.41
C LEU A 116 -5.76 16.85 3.54
N MET A 117 -4.88 16.36 4.42
CA MET A 117 -5.22 15.41 5.49
C MET A 117 -5.46 16.09 6.84
N GLY A 118 -6.14 15.41 7.76
CA GLY A 118 -6.36 15.86 9.13
C GLY A 118 -7.27 17.08 9.30
N LYS A 119 -8.03 17.47 8.26
CA LYS A 119 -8.80 18.73 8.22
C LYS A 119 -10.12 18.66 8.99
N GLN A 120 -10.95 17.68 8.70
CA GLN A 120 -12.29 17.54 9.28
C GLN A 120 -12.33 16.48 10.37
N GLN A 121 -11.61 15.40 10.15
CA GLN A 121 -11.47 14.27 11.08
C GLN A 121 -10.02 13.78 11.08
N LYS A 122 -9.70 12.88 12.02
CA LYS A 122 -8.39 12.27 12.06
C LYS A 122 -8.18 11.39 10.82
N SER A 123 -7.17 11.72 10.04
CA SER A 123 -6.82 10.97 8.83
C SER A 123 -5.87 9.81 9.14
N HIS A 124 -5.83 8.82 8.24
CA HIS A 124 -5.01 7.62 8.40
C HIS A 124 -4.15 7.35 7.16
N VAL A 125 -2.86 7.17 7.36
CA VAL A 125 -1.96 6.61 6.34
C VAL A 125 -1.64 5.17 6.74
N VAL A 126 -1.96 4.22 5.87
CA VAL A 126 -1.67 2.79 6.05
C VAL A 126 -0.64 2.37 5.01
N THR A 127 0.52 1.95 5.46
CA THR A 127 1.55 1.37 4.61
C THR A 127 1.52 -0.15 4.69
N ILE A 128 1.75 -0.81 3.56
CA ILE A 128 1.78 -2.27 3.50
C ILE A 128 3.23 -2.74 3.38
N SER A 129 3.71 -3.33 4.47
CA SER A 129 4.98 -4.04 4.55
C SER A 129 4.77 -5.55 4.37
N SER A 130 5.73 -6.33 4.77
CA SER A 130 5.72 -7.79 4.70
C SER A 130 6.45 -8.35 5.92
N MET A 131 6.10 -9.57 6.29
CA MET A 131 6.89 -10.32 7.29
C MET A 131 8.36 -10.42 6.88
N GLY A 132 8.67 -10.47 5.58
CA GLY A 132 10.06 -10.38 5.08
C GLY A 132 10.80 -9.10 5.48
N GLY A 133 10.08 -7.98 5.64
CA GLY A 133 10.61 -6.70 6.12
C GLY A 133 10.54 -6.50 7.64
N PHE A 134 9.77 -7.33 8.35
CA PHE A 134 9.58 -7.20 9.80
C PHE A 134 10.83 -7.65 10.56
N GLN A 135 11.26 -6.86 11.53
CA GLN A 135 12.44 -7.19 12.34
C GLN A 135 12.19 -8.45 13.17
N GLY A 136 13.18 -9.35 13.20
CA GLY A 136 13.10 -10.61 13.94
C GLY A 136 12.30 -11.72 13.24
N SER A 137 11.66 -11.46 12.09
CA SER A 137 11.01 -12.51 11.30
C SER A 137 12.00 -13.29 10.43
N ALA A 138 11.53 -14.44 9.90
CA ALA A 138 12.27 -15.21 8.90
C ALA A 138 12.60 -14.37 7.67
N LYS A 139 13.75 -14.63 7.06
CA LYS A 139 14.19 -14.01 5.80
C LYS A 139 14.36 -15.10 4.75
N PHE A 140 14.08 -14.74 3.49
CA PHE A 140 14.04 -15.69 2.39
C PHE A 140 15.16 -15.34 1.40
N ALA A 141 15.90 -16.35 0.96
CA ALA A 141 16.88 -16.22 -0.12
C ALA A 141 16.18 -15.68 -1.38
N GLY A 142 16.86 -14.83 -2.13
CA GLY A 142 16.31 -14.20 -3.34
C GLY A 142 15.50 -12.92 -3.09
N LEU A 143 15.05 -12.65 -1.87
CA LEU A 143 14.17 -11.51 -1.56
C LEU A 143 14.89 -10.33 -0.87
N SER A 144 16.21 -10.22 -0.99
CA SER A 144 16.99 -9.18 -0.28
C SER A 144 16.54 -7.75 -0.62
N ALA A 145 16.33 -7.43 -1.91
CA ALA A 145 15.85 -6.12 -2.35
C ALA A 145 14.42 -5.85 -1.88
N TYR A 146 13.53 -6.83 -1.99
CA TYR A 146 12.15 -6.73 -1.53
C TYR A 146 12.07 -6.53 -0.01
N SER A 147 12.67 -7.44 0.76
CA SER A 147 12.62 -7.42 2.22
C SER A 147 13.21 -6.14 2.80
N SER A 148 14.36 -5.67 2.26
CA SER A 148 14.95 -4.41 2.71
C SER A 148 14.06 -3.20 2.39
N SER A 149 13.40 -3.15 1.22
CA SER A 149 12.46 -2.08 0.89
C SER A 149 11.21 -2.10 1.81
N LYS A 150 10.74 -3.30 2.19
CA LYS A 150 9.61 -3.45 3.12
C LYS A 150 9.98 -3.11 4.57
N ALA A 151 11.25 -3.27 4.96
CA ALA A 151 11.77 -2.74 6.21
C ALA A 151 11.88 -1.20 6.17
N ALA A 152 12.32 -0.63 5.05
CA ALA A 152 12.41 0.82 4.88
C ALA A 152 11.05 1.53 5.00
N ILE A 153 9.98 1.00 4.36
CA ILE A 153 8.64 1.60 4.49
C ILE A 153 8.08 1.46 5.90
N ALA A 154 8.41 0.38 6.63
CA ALA A 154 8.03 0.23 8.03
C ALA A 154 8.68 1.32 8.89
N SER A 155 9.99 1.54 8.74
CA SER A 155 10.70 2.62 9.45
C SER A 155 10.18 4.01 9.07
N LEU A 156 9.89 4.26 7.78
CA LEU A 156 9.28 5.51 7.33
C LEU A 156 7.93 5.76 8.04
N THR A 157 7.14 4.73 8.27
CA THR A 157 5.86 4.81 9.01
C THR A 157 6.06 5.41 10.41
N GLU A 158 7.07 4.95 11.15
CA GLU A 158 7.38 5.43 12.49
C GLU A 158 7.82 6.90 12.47
N CYS A 159 8.68 7.27 11.51
CA CYS A 159 9.11 8.66 11.32
C CYS A 159 7.93 9.59 11.02
N LEU A 160 7.07 9.23 10.05
CA LEU A 160 5.92 10.06 9.68
C LEU A 160 4.89 10.16 10.80
N ALA A 161 4.71 9.12 11.61
CA ALA A 161 3.82 9.16 12.77
C ALA A 161 4.26 10.21 13.80
N GLU A 162 5.57 10.38 14.00
CA GLU A 162 6.10 11.41 14.89
C GLU A 162 6.01 12.80 14.24
N GLU A 163 6.38 12.93 12.95
CA GLU A 163 6.30 14.20 12.23
C GLU A 163 4.86 14.74 12.10
N PHE A 164 3.86 13.85 12.03
CA PHE A 164 2.46 14.24 11.87
C PHE A 164 1.66 14.27 13.17
N LYS A 165 2.29 14.08 14.30
CA LYS A 165 1.67 14.01 15.64
C LYS A 165 0.73 15.19 15.94
N THR A 166 1.09 16.39 15.46
CA THR A 166 0.29 17.62 15.66
C THR A 166 -0.67 17.91 14.49
N LYS A 167 -0.66 17.08 13.44
CA LYS A 167 -1.44 17.31 12.22
C LYS A 167 -2.77 16.56 12.16
N ASN A 168 -3.19 15.91 13.25
CA ASN A 168 -4.37 15.05 13.28
C ASN A 168 -4.34 13.91 12.24
N ILE A 169 -3.15 13.32 12.05
CA ILE A 169 -2.90 12.21 11.10
C ILE A 169 -2.25 11.07 11.87
N ALA A 170 -2.80 9.87 11.77
CA ALA A 170 -2.14 8.65 12.22
C ALA A 170 -1.46 7.96 11.02
N VAL A 171 -0.30 7.36 11.28
CA VAL A 171 0.44 6.58 10.28
C VAL A 171 0.77 5.22 10.87
N ASN A 172 0.33 4.14 10.24
CA ASN A 172 0.58 2.77 10.71
C ASN A 172 0.96 1.85 9.55
N CYS A 173 1.61 0.75 9.88
CA CYS A 173 2.10 -0.23 8.93
C CYS A 173 1.52 -1.62 9.24
N LEU A 174 1.06 -2.32 8.22
CA LEU A 174 0.71 -3.73 8.30
C LEU A 174 1.80 -4.58 7.64
N ALA A 175 2.48 -5.42 8.41
CA ALA A 175 3.47 -6.37 7.91
C ALA A 175 2.76 -7.69 7.60
N LEU A 176 2.38 -7.88 6.33
CA LEU A 176 1.56 -9.02 5.92
C LEU A 176 2.40 -10.30 5.79
N GLY A 177 1.83 -11.42 6.23
CA GLY A 177 2.30 -12.76 5.93
C GLY A 177 1.81 -13.23 4.55
N ALA A 178 1.77 -14.55 4.35
CA ALA A 178 1.36 -15.16 3.08
C ALA A 178 -0.14 -14.99 2.84
N VAL A 179 -0.48 -14.44 1.67
CA VAL A 179 -1.84 -14.32 1.14
C VAL A 179 -1.81 -14.82 -0.30
N GLN A 180 -2.76 -15.67 -0.68
CA GLN A 180 -2.80 -16.32 -2.00
C GLN A 180 -3.06 -15.29 -3.11
N THR A 181 -2.00 -14.71 -3.63
CA THR A 181 -1.98 -13.69 -4.67
C THR A 181 -1.02 -14.08 -5.77
N GLU A 182 -1.16 -13.44 -6.94
CA GLU A 182 -0.23 -13.62 -8.06
C GLU A 182 1.21 -13.24 -7.65
N MET A 183 1.38 -12.22 -6.81
CA MET A 183 2.71 -11.83 -6.30
C MET A 183 3.33 -12.91 -5.42
N LEU A 184 2.54 -13.61 -4.62
CA LEU A 184 3.02 -14.72 -3.81
C LEU A 184 3.44 -15.90 -4.70
N GLU A 185 2.64 -16.23 -5.72
CA GLU A 185 2.95 -17.29 -6.66
C GLU A 185 4.23 -16.99 -7.47
N GLU A 186 4.44 -15.71 -7.85
CA GLU A 186 5.68 -15.26 -8.50
C GLU A 186 6.91 -15.44 -7.57
N ALA A 187 6.74 -15.21 -6.25
CA ALA A 187 7.81 -15.30 -5.26
C ALA A 187 8.08 -16.74 -4.79
N PHE A 188 7.03 -17.55 -4.65
CA PHE A 188 7.06 -18.91 -4.09
C PHE A 188 6.14 -19.84 -4.91
N PRO A 189 6.55 -20.25 -6.11
CA PRO A 189 5.74 -21.10 -6.97
C PRO A 189 5.27 -22.37 -6.27
N GLY A 190 3.96 -22.64 -6.32
CA GLY A 190 3.35 -23.84 -5.72
C GLY A 190 3.08 -23.75 -4.22
N TYR A 191 3.47 -22.66 -3.54
CA TYR A 191 3.10 -22.46 -2.13
C TYR A 191 1.62 -22.11 -2.00
N GLN A 192 0.91 -22.78 -1.10
CA GLN A 192 -0.50 -22.54 -0.82
C GLN A 192 -0.65 -21.73 0.47
N ALA A 193 -1.04 -20.47 0.32
CA ALA A 193 -1.25 -19.60 1.48
C ALA A 193 -2.59 -19.91 2.17
N PRO A 194 -2.64 -19.82 3.52
CA PRO A 194 -3.88 -20.08 4.27
C PRO A 194 -4.94 -18.99 4.08
N LEU A 195 -4.55 -17.77 3.70
CA LEU A 195 -5.46 -16.64 3.53
C LEU A 195 -5.66 -16.30 2.07
N LYS A 196 -6.92 -16.02 1.70
CA LYS A 196 -7.31 -15.49 0.39
C LYS A 196 -7.25 -13.95 0.37
N PRO A 197 -7.15 -13.31 -0.82
CA PRO A 197 -7.13 -11.85 -0.96
C PRO A 197 -8.30 -11.14 -0.26
N LEU A 198 -9.52 -11.66 -0.38
CA LEU A 198 -10.72 -11.06 0.23
C LEU A 198 -10.67 -11.10 1.77
N GLU A 199 -10.14 -12.17 2.36
CA GLU A 199 -10.04 -12.29 3.82
C GLU A 199 -9.07 -11.23 4.38
N MET A 200 -7.91 -11.06 3.72
CA MET A 200 -6.97 -10.01 4.08
C MET A 200 -7.52 -8.61 3.80
N ALA A 201 -8.25 -8.43 2.70
CA ALA A 201 -8.87 -7.15 2.36
C ALA A 201 -9.92 -6.72 3.41
N ASN A 202 -10.72 -7.64 3.94
CA ASN A 202 -11.67 -7.35 5.03
C ASN A 202 -10.93 -6.83 6.28
N TYR A 203 -9.85 -7.49 6.69
CA TYR A 203 -9.04 -7.02 7.81
C TYR A 203 -8.42 -5.64 7.54
N MET A 204 -7.85 -5.44 6.34
CA MET A 204 -7.25 -4.16 5.96
C MET A 204 -8.28 -3.03 5.89
N TYR A 205 -9.50 -3.32 5.43
CA TYR A 205 -10.61 -2.36 5.42
C TYR A 205 -10.95 -1.92 6.85
N ASP A 206 -11.20 -2.86 7.75
CA ASP A 206 -11.49 -2.56 9.15
C ASP A 206 -10.35 -1.78 9.82
N PHE A 207 -9.10 -2.15 9.54
CA PHE A 207 -7.94 -1.45 10.07
C PHE A 207 -7.82 -0.03 9.49
N ALA A 208 -8.02 0.15 8.21
CA ALA A 208 -7.99 1.48 7.57
C ALA A 208 -9.04 2.42 8.18
N MET A 209 -10.23 1.88 8.47
CA MET A 209 -11.35 2.66 9.03
C MET A 209 -11.24 2.92 10.53
N LYS A 210 -10.65 2.02 11.31
CA LYS A 210 -10.70 2.06 12.78
C LYS A 210 -9.32 2.12 13.46
N GLY A 211 -8.26 1.66 12.78
CA GLY A 211 -6.92 1.50 13.39
C GLY A 211 -6.33 2.80 13.91
N HIS A 212 -6.60 3.92 13.27
CA HIS A 212 -6.12 5.24 13.69
C HIS A 212 -6.69 5.74 15.05
N HIS A 213 -7.71 5.10 15.59
CA HIS A 213 -8.23 5.38 16.93
C HIS A 213 -7.36 4.75 18.01
N TYR A 214 -6.69 3.64 17.70
CA TYR A 214 -5.94 2.84 18.66
C TYR A 214 -4.42 2.91 18.47
N TYR A 215 -3.98 3.19 17.24
CA TYR A 215 -2.58 3.09 16.83
C TYR A 215 -2.07 4.36 16.16
N ASN A 216 -0.82 4.68 16.44
CA ASN A 216 -0.01 5.64 15.69
C ASN A 216 1.46 5.22 15.76
N GLY A 217 2.14 5.15 14.62
CA GLY A 217 3.53 4.71 14.52
C GLY A 217 3.73 3.22 14.80
N LYS A 218 2.69 2.38 14.58
CA LYS A 218 2.79 0.94 14.86
C LYS A 218 2.99 0.13 13.61
N ILE A 219 3.90 -0.84 13.72
CA ILE A 219 4.13 -1.88 12.72
C ILE A 219 3.48 -3.14 13.26
N LEU A 220 2.39 -3.59 12.65
CA LEU A 220 1.59 -4.70 13.12
C LEU A 220 1.80 -5.93 12.22
N PRO A 221 2.36 -7.03 12.74
CA PRO A 221 2.43 -8.28 11.99
C PRO A 221 1.02 -8.88 11.83
N VAL A 222 0.66 -9.21 10.58
CA VAL A 222 -0.63 -9.79 10.21
C VAL A 222 -0.35 -11.06 9.43
N SER A 223 -0.15 -12.15 10.13
CA SER A 223 0.32 -13.40 9.53
C SER A 223 -0.18 -14.61 10.29
N LEU A 224 -0.75 -15.57 9.55
CA LEU A 224 -0.95 -16.94 10.02
C LEU A 224 0.23 -17.84 9.68
N SER A 225 0.89 -17.55 8.54
CA SER A 225 2.07 -18.28 8.08
C SER A 225 2.99 -17.40 7.25
N THR A 226 4.22 -17.83 7.10
CA THR A 226 5.20 -17.37 6.11
C THR A 226 5.68 -18.57 5.32
N PRO A 227 5.99 -18.43 4.01
CA PRO A 227 6.52 -19.50 3.17
C PRO A 227 7.78 -20.12 3.73
#